data_f84feb8ad327c7a99bbe7c37923e57c4
#
_entry.id   f84feb8ad327c7a99bbe7c37923e57c4
#
_cell.length_a   1.000
_cell.length_b   1.000
_cell.length_c   1.000
_cell.angle_alpha   90.00
_cell.angle_beta   90.00
_cell.angle_gamma   90.00
#
_symmetry.space_group_name_H-M   'P 1'
#
loop_
_entity.id
_entity.type
_entity.pdbx_description
1 polymer ?
#
loop_
_entity_poly.entity_id
_entity_poly.type
_entity_poly.pdbx_seq_one_letter_code
_entity_poly.pdbx_strand_id
1 'polypeptide(L)'
;MPISGARFNASESVARELGTSGRSLQRHLQELGYSYNALADEVRAATAKLYLEQPDIAVSEVAYLLGFADPSTFNRAFKRWTGSTPARSRAR
;
A
#
# COMPACT_ATOMS: atom_id res chain seq x y z
N MET A 1 12.44 13.04 5.93
CA MET A 1 12.57 12.98 4.59
C MET A 1 11.26 13.07 3.90
N PRO A 2 11.20 13.90 3.11
CA PRO A 2 10.01 14.10 2.48
C PRO A 2 9.79 13.10 1.50
N ILE A 3 8.71 12.76 1.45
CA ILE A 3 8.30 12.03 0.48
C ILE A 3 7.80 12.88 -0.51
N SER A 4 8.43 13.58 -1.03
CA SER A 4 8.16 14.39 -2.12
C SER A 4 6.84 14.07 -2.76
N GLY A 5 5.88 14.44 -2.16
CA GLY A 5 4.57 14.38 -2.71
C GLY A 5 4.22 13.13 -3.21
N ALA A 6 4.98 12.30 -2.75
CA ALA A 6 5.03 11.45 -3.57
C ALA A 6 4.19 10.35 -3.45
N ARG A 7 4.21 9.66 -4.42
CA ARG A 7 3.51 8.43 -4.51
C ARG A 7 4.16 7.43 -3.64
N PHE A 8 3.38 6.67 -2.93
CA PHE A 8 3.87 5.51 -2.23
C PHE A 8 4.29 4.48 -3.26
N ASN A 9 5.51 4.02 -3.19
CA ASN A 9 6.02 3.01 -4.09
C ASN A 9 6.41 1.77 -3.29
N ALA A 10 5.54 0.78 -3.28
CA ALA A 10 5.74 -0.42 -2.50
C ALA A 10 6.97 -1.20 -2.92
N SER A 11 7.25 -1.25 -4.22
CA SER A 11 8.40 -2.03 -4.70
C SER A 11 9.72 -1.43 -4.25
N GLU A 12 9.83 -0.11 -4.28
CA GLU A 12 11.05 0.55 -3.80
C GLU A 12 11.20 0.44 -2.30
N SER A 13 10.11 0.54 -1.56
CA SER A 13 10.14 0.43 -0.10
C SER A 13 10.59 -0.95 0.33
N VAL A 14 10.03 -1.98 -0.24
CA VAL A 14 10.39 -3.34 0.10
C VAL A 14 11.81 -3.66 -0.31
N ALA A 15 12.20 -3.27 -1.50
CA ALA A 15 13.55 -3.52 -1.99
C ALA A 15 14.60 -2.81 -1.15
N ARG A 16 14.31 -1.58 -0.74
CA ARG A 16 15.23 -0.80 0.09
C ARG A 16 15.43 -1.45 1.46
N GLU A 17 14.36 -1.93 2.05
CA GLU A 17 14.45 -2.63 3.33
C GLU A 17 15.27 -3.88 3.26
N LEU A 18 15.19 -4.61 2.15
CA LEU A 18 15.93 -5.83 1.95
C LEU A 18 17.33 -5.61 1.37
N GLY A 19 17.67 -4.36 1.05
CA GLY A 19 18.97 -4.05 0.50
C GLY A 19 19.20 -4.58 -0.90
N THR A 20 18.15 -4.67 -1.70
CA THR A 20 18.24 -5.18 -3.06
C THR A 20 17.46 -4.29 -4.02
N SER A 21 17.62 -4.49 -5.31
CA SER A 21 16.84 -3.76 -6.31
C SER A 21 15.45 -4.36 -6.44
N GLY A 22 14.51 -3.56 -6.91
CA GLY A 22 13.15 -4.05 -7.13
C GLY A 22 13.10 -5.21 -8.11
N ARG A 23 13.96 -5.16 -9.13
CA ARG A 23 14.03 -6.21 -10.12
C ARG A 23 14.55 -7.54 -9.55
N SER A 24 15.60 -7.46 -8.75
CA SER A 24 16.16 -8.64 -8.10
C SER A 24 15.17 -9.23 -7.10
N LEU A 25 14.47 -8.36 -6.37
CA LEU A 25 13.45 -8.79 -5.43
C LEU A 25 12.31 -9.52 -6.15
N GLN A 26 11.86 -8.96 -7.26
CA GLN A 26 10.78 -9.57 -8.04
C GLN A 26 11.13 -10.97 -8.49
N ARG A 27 12.34 -11.14 -9.03
CA ARG A 27 12.81 -12.43 -9.50
C ARG A 27 12.94 -13.43 -8.34
N HIS A 28 13.47 -12.96 -7.22
CA HIS A 28 13.67 -13.82 -6.05
C HIS A 28 12.32 -14.32 -5.51
N LEU A 29 11.33 -13.44 -5.44
CA LEU A 29 10.00 -13.81 -4.99
C LEU A 29 9.33 -14.80 -5.93
N GLN A 30 9.53 -14.65 -7.22
CA GLN A 30 9.00 -15.60 -8.20
C GLN A 30 9.61 -16.97 -8.02
N GLU A 31 10.90 -17.03 -7.74
CA GLU A 31 11.61 -18.29 -7.49
C GLU A 31 11.08 -18.99 -6.23
N LEU A 32 10.63 -18.23 -5.26
CA LEU A 32 10.07 -18.75 -4.03
C LEU A 32 8.59 -19.08 -4.14
N GLY A 33 8.00 -18.83 -5.31
CA GLY A 33 6.58 -19.09 -5.51
C GLY A 33 5.66 -17.99 -5.05
N TYR A 34 6.20 -16.80 -4.79
CA TYR A 34 5.41 -15.66 -4.38
C TYR A 34 5.16 -14.71 -5.54
N SER A 35 3.99 -14.09 -5.54
CA SER A 35 3.69 -13.04 -6.50
C SER A 35 4.20 -11.72 -5.96
N TYR A 36 5.00 -11.02 -6.77
CA TYR A 36 5.46 -9.69 -6.43
C TYR A 36 4.28 -8.74 -6.22
N ASN A 37 3.27 -8.83 -7.08
CA ASN A 37 2.10 -7.98 -6.97
C ASN A 37 1.31 -8.26 -5.69
N ALA A 38 1.20 -9.52 -5.31
CA ALA A 38 0.51 -9.87 -4.05
C ALA A 38 1.26 -9.29 -2.85
N LEU A 39 2.57 -9.36 -2.84
CA LEU A 39 3.36 -8.76 -1.76
C LEU A 39 3.20 -7.25 -1.74
N ALA A 40 3.22 -6.60 -2.88
CA ALA A 40 3.02 -5.17 -2.98
C ALA A 40 1.65 -4.77 -2.45
N ASP A 41 0.63 -5.52 -2.76
CA ASP A 41 -0.72 -5.27 -2.27
C ASP A 41 -0.81 -5.45 -0.76
N GLU A 42 -0.12 -6.43 -0.21
CA GLU A 42 -0.07 -6.62 1.24
C GLU A 42 0.59 -5.44 1.94
N VAL A 43 1.66 -4.92 1.39
CA VAL A 43 2.34 -3.74 1.94
C VAL A 43 1.43 -2.52 1.86
N ARG A 44 0.77 -2.33 0.75
CA ARG A 44 -0.16 -1.21 0.57
C ARG A 44 -1.33 -1.30 1.54
N ALA A 45 -1.89 -2.48 1.70
CA ALA A 45 -3.00 -2.69 2.63
C ALA A 45 -2.57 -2.43 4.07
N ALA A 46 -1.42 -2.93 4.46
CA ALA A 46 -0.89 -2.71 5.81
C ALA A 46 -0.65 -1.23 6.09
N THR A 47 -0.07 -0.52 5.13
CA THR A 47 0.18 0.91 5.24
C THR A 47 -1.13 1.68 5.35
N ALA A 48 -2.10 1.32 4.53
CA ALA A 48 -3.42 1.95 4.58
C ALA A 48 -4.08 1.75 5.95
N LYS A 49 -3.99 0.56 6.50
CA LYS A 49 -4.56 0.27 7.81
C LYS A 49 -3.92 1.11 8.91
N LEU A 50 -2.62 1.30 8.85
CA LEU A 50 -1.92 2.15 9.81
C LEU A 50 -2.42 3.58 9.76
N TYR A 51 -2.61 4.14 8.59
CA TYR A 51 -3.18 5.48 8.45
C TYR A 51 -4.63 5.53 8.91
N LEU A 52 -5.40 4.49 8.61
CA LEU A 52 -6.80 4.45 8.99
C LEU A 52 -7.00 4.37 10.52
N GLU A 53 -5.99 3.92 11.23
CA GLU A 53 -6.02 3.91 12.69
C GLU A 53 -5.93 5.32 13.29
N GLN A 54 -5.49 6.27 12.51
CA GLN A 54 -5.37 7.65 12.95
C GLN A 54 -6.71 8.36 12.80
N PRO A 55 -7.40 8.69 13.87
CA PRO A 55 -8.73 9.28 13.75
C PRO A 55 -8.71 10.68 13.13
N ASP A 56 -7.57 11.34 13.17
CA ASP A 56 -7.44 12.68 12.62
C ASP A 56 -7.32 12.72 11.11
N ILE A 57 -7.03 11.58 10.49
CA ILE A 57 -6.82 11.52 9.05
C ILE A 57 -8.09 11.02 8.40
N ALA A 58 -8.67 11.81 7.52
CA ALA A 58 -9.87 11.40 6.80
C ALA A 58 -9.52 10.26 5.82
N VAL A 59 -10.49 9.43 5.54
CA VAL A 59 -10.29 8.33 4.56
C VAL A 59 -9.81 8.87 3.21
N SER A 60 -10.34 10.01 2.77
CA SER A 60 -9.89 10.62 1.52
C SER A 60 -8.43 11.05 1.58
N GLU A 61 -7.96 11.48 2.73
CA GLU A 61 -6.56 11.84 2.91
C GLU A 61 -5.67 10.62 2.83
N VAL A 62 -6.11 9.49 3.35
CA VAL A 62 -5.36 8.25 3.25
C VAL A 62 -5.14 7.88 1.78
N ALA A 63 -6.16 8.06 0.96
CA ALA A 63 -6.05 7.82 -0.48
C ALA A 63 -4.92 8.62 -1.11
N TYR A 64 -4.88 9.92 -0.80
CA TYR A 64 -3.84 10.79 -1.37
C TYR A 64 -2.46 10.47 -0.81
N LEU A 65 -2.37 10.11 0.46
CA LEU A 65 -1.10 9.74 1.08
C LEU A 65 -0.51 8.48 0.43
N LEU A 66 -1.36 7.61 -0.06
CA LEU A 66 -0.91 6.42 -0.76
C LEU A 66 -0.69 6.63 -2.25
N GLY A 67 -0.93 7.84 -2.74
CA GLY A 67 -0.65 8.18 -4.13
C GLY A 67 -1.80 7.94 -5.09
N PHE A 68 -3.00 7.73 -4.59
CA PHE A 68 -4.16 7.59 -5.47
C PHE A 68 -4.64 8.95 -5.93
N ALA A 69 -5.13 9.01 -7.15
CA ALA A 69 -5.61 10.24 -7.73
C ALA A 69 -6.93 10.68 -7.10
N ASP A 70 -7.74 9.76 -6.67
CA ASP A 70 -9.01 10.06 -6.04
C ASP A 70 -9.41 8.98 -5.03
N PRO A 71 -10.27 9.32 -4.07
CA PRO A 71 -10.66 8.36 -3.05
C PRO A 71 -11.44 7.16 -3.56
N SER A 72 -12.17 7.30 -4.65
CA SER A 72 -12.94 6.19 -5.21
C SER A 72 -12.04 5.06 -5.68
N THR A 73 -10.94 5.42 -6.33
CA THR A 73 -9.98 4.43 -6.79
C THR A 73 -9.35 3.71 -5.60
N PHE A 74 -9.01 4.46 -4.56
CA PHE A 74 -8.47 3.87 -3.34
C PHE A 74 -9.47 2.92 -2.69
N ASN A 75 -10.72 3.32 -2.60
CA ASN A 75 -11.76 2.50 -1.99
C ASN A 75 -11.89 1.15 -2.69
N ARG A 76 -11.88 1.17 -4.01
CA ARG A 76 -11.95 -0.06 -4.79
C ARG A 76 -10.72 -0.93 -4.58
N ALA A 77 -9.55 -0.33 -4.57
CA ALA A 77 -8.31 -1.05 -4.37
C ALA A 77 -8.25 -1.67 -2.97
N PHE A 78 -8.60 -0.91 -1.96
CA PHE A 78 -8.58 -1.38 -0.58
C PHE A 78 -9.56 -2.54 -0.39
N LYS A 79 -10.74 -2.43 -0.98
CA LYS A 79 -11.72 -3.51 -0.91
C LYS A 79 -11.19 -4.77 -1.59
N ARG A 80 -10.50 -4.62 -2.72
CA ARG A 80 -9.87 -5.75 -3.40
C ARG A 80 -8.78 -6.38 -2.52
N TRP A 81 -8.00 -5.58 -1.82
CA TRP A 81 -6.91 -6.09 -0.99
C TRP A 81 -7.40 -6.77 0.29
N THR A 82 -8.45 -6.24 0.90
CA THR A 82 -8.85 -6.66 2.24
C THR A 82 -10.25 -7.26 2.34
N GLY A 83 -11.06 -7.07 1.32
CA GLY A 83 -12.45 -7.51 1.34
C GLY A 83 -13.41 -6.53 1.99
N SER A 84 -12.93 -5.38 2.49
CA SER A 84 -13.75 -4.38 3.13
C SER A 84 -13.37 -2.99 2.68
N THR A 85 -14.30 -2.05 2.79
CA THR A 85 -14.01 -0.65 2.44
C THR A 85 -13.17 -0.01 3.54
N PRO A 86 -12.44 1.07 3.23
CA PRO A 86 -11.67 1.78 4.25
C PRO A 86 -12.54 2.31 5.39
N ALA A 87 -13.70 2.83 5.07
CA ALA A 87 -14.60 3.36 6.09
C ALA A 87 -15.06 2.25 7.05
N ARG A 88 -15.38 1.10 6.50
CA ARG A 88 -15.80 -0.04 7.29
C ARG A 88 -14.63 -0.58 8.13
N SER A 89 -13.46 -0.59 7.57
CA SER A 89 -12.26 -1.02 8.29
C SER A 89 -12.00 -0.12 9.50
N ARG A 90 -12.18 1.18 9.33
CA ARG A 90 -11.98 2.15 10.42
C ARG A 90 -13.03 1.98 11.53
N ALA A 91 -14.22 1.63 11.16
CA ALA A 91 -15.31 1.50 12.11
C ALA A 91 -15.20 0.30 13.06
N ARG A 92 -14.30 -0.59 12.79
CA ARG A 92 -14.15 -1.78 13.63
C ARG A 92 -13.38 -1.53 14.89
#